data_259571d5e7749563ad070fbba2c6c07c
#
_entry.id   259571d5e7749563ad070fbba2c6c07c
#
_cell.length_a   1.000
_cell.length_b   1.000
_cell.length_c   1.000
_cell.angle_alpha   90.00
_cell.angle_beta   90.00
_cell.angle_gamma   90.00
#
_symmetry.space_group_name_H-M   'P 1'
#
loop_
_entity.id
_entity.type
_entity.pdbx_description
1 polymer ?
#
loop_
_entity_poly.entity_id
_entity_poly.type
_entity_poly.pdbx_seq_one_letter_code
_entity_poly.pdbx_strand_id
1 'polypeptide(L)'
;MAIYHLDAKVVSRGTGRSAVAASAYLSCTNILNDYDGVRHDFTRKKGLVWREVFLPEYAPPEWKDRGVLWNAVEENEKTRDSRLAREFVPALPIELTPEQWQELLTDFIQNSFVADGMCADVAIHDPHPPGHNPHAHIMLTVRPLDEQGRWQYKTEKEYLCVKGGEERGFTAAEFKAAQADGWEKQYPYKVGKKKVYMPPSEAEQHGYERANKHPKSTKFGRQNPIAERWNSEEQLIEWRKAWADVTNRYLERYGHDERIDHRSHAERGLTEQPTIHEGVVARALEAKGIISDRCELNRQIKADNALLRELKASVKKLIDAVKNTVPALAEAMESLRAKMIIFCYQLGHIRKGKNSMSKYVDTADPILERYDELKQEIKEKSSQQKSLRSEKKDTSVFNVKKQLELSQRITELTEDLEELRSERTMLLNQLNCADDKEVKKVKTSVSNMRDSLKNLEGKEAQFAAELDAAQKEFAALQAQATDFDPIELYDTRQAIRPEKEQDAVRKLQEHYADKYSHMTMVDGKREVSLILDEYAEGQEIQQMKWEQQRRLRQERSQTQSKKKRDDWER
;
A
#
# COMPACT_ATOMS: atom_id res chain seq x y z
N MET A 1 -14.33 -17.30 -0.10
CA MET A 1 -14.32 -16.32 0.99
C MET A 1 -14.22 -14.92 0.39
N ALA A 2 -15.24 -14.11 0.61
CA ALA A 2 -15.31 -12.74 0.12
C ALA A 2 -14.11 -11.92 0.61
N ILE A 3 -13.51 -11.13 -0.27
CA ILE A 3 -12.38 -10.25 0.01
C ILE A 3 -12.74 -8.80 -0.34
N TYR A 4 -12.30 -7.86 0.50
CA TYR A 4 -12.40 -6.46 0.12
C TYR A 4 -11.30 -6.11 -0.89
N HIS A 5 -11.72 -5.61 -2.04
CA HIS A 5 -10.83 -4.96 -3.01
C HIS A 5 -11.63 -3.93 -3.81
N LEU A 6 -11.14 -2.71 -3.88
CA LEU A 6 -11.66 -1.65 -4.74
C LEU A 6 -10.48 -0.80 -5.22
N ASP A 7 -9.98 -1.11 -6.40
CA ASP A 7 -8.93 -0.31 -7.05
C ASP A 7 -9.56 0.92 -7.74
N ALA A 8 -8.91 2.07 -7.59
CA ALA A 8 -9.36 3.34 -8.19
C ALA A 8 -8.28 3.89 -9.12
N LYS A 9 -8.61 4.04 -10.39
CA LYS A 9 -7.71 4.49 -11.45
C LYS A 9 -8.23 5.72 -12.16
N VAL A 10 -7.32 6.46 -12.78
CA VAL A 10 -7.67 7.57 -13.67
C VAL A 10 -7.35 7.19 -15.11
N VAL A 11 -8.30 7.38 -16.02
CA VAL A 11 -8.08 7.33 -17.46
C VAL A 11 -7.72 8.75 -17.90
N SER A 12 -6.49 8.96 -18.34
CA SER A 12 -5.99 10.29 -18.74
C SER A 12 -5.32 10.23 -20.09
N ARG A 13 -5.62 11.21 -20.94
CA ARG A 13 -5.00 11.36 -22.27
C ARG A 13 -3.50 11.60 -22.15
N GLY A 14 -3.05 12.34 -21.13
CA GLY A 14 -1.62 12.60 -20.87
C GLY A 14 -0.79 11.35 -20.62
N THR A 15 -1.40 10.25 -20.17
CA THR A 15 -0.77 8.93 -20.01
C THR A 15 -0.94 8.03 -21.24
N GLY A 16 -1.42 8.57 -22.38
CA GLY A 16 -1.66 7.81 -23.60
C GLY A 16 -2.91 6.90 -23.55
N ARG A 17 -3.83 7.12 -22.58
CA ARG A 17 -5.06 6.35 -22.46
C ARG A 17 -6.23 7.11 -23.10
N SER A 18 -7.16 6.38 -23.71
CA SER A 18 -8.42 6.86 -24.26
C SER A 18 -9.59 6.30 -23.46
N ALA A 19 -10.64 7.11 -23.24
CA ALA A 19 -11.86 6.65 -22.59
C ALA A 19 -12.65 5.71 -23.51
N VAL A 20 -12.67 5.99 -24.82
CA VAL A 20 -13.28 5.11 -25.84
C VAL A 20 -12.59 3.76 -25.89
N ALA A 21 -11.26 3.73 -25.89
CA ALA A 21 -10.49 2.48 -25.85
C ALA A 21 -10.74 1.68 -24.57
N ALA A 22 -10.81 2.36 -23.42
CA ALA A 22 -11.08 1.71 -22.13
C ALA A 22 -12.49 1.12 -22.10
N SER A 23 -13.51 1.85 -22.57
CA SER A 23 -14.89 1.37 -22.68
C SER A 23 -15.01 0.18 -23.67
N ALA A 24 -14.38 0.24 -24.83
CA ALA A 24 -14.35 -0.87 -25.78
C ALA A 24 -13.71 -2.12 -25.16
N TYR A 25 -12.62 -1.95 -24.40
CA TYR A 25 -11.91 -3.03 -23.70
C TYR A 25 -12.77 -3.68 -22.61
N LEU A 26 -13.37 -2.89 -21.70
CA LEU A 26 -14.16 -3.44 -20.60
C LEU A 26 -15.43 -4.12 -21.11
N SER A 27 -16.05 -3.58 -22.16
CA SER A 27 -17.30 -4.09 -22.71
C SER A 27 -17.14 -5.16 -23.79
N CYS A 28 -15.90 -5.50 -24.16
CA CYS A 28 -15.60 -6.45 -25.25
C CYS A 28 -16.29 -6.07 -26.57
N THR A 29 -16.25 -4.78 -26.93
CA THR A 29 -16.89 -4.23 -28.13
C THR A 29 -15.90 -3.63 -29.11
N ASN A 30 -16.42 -3.20 -30.25
CA ASN A 30 -15.70 -2.48 -31.28
C ASN A 30 -16.26 -1.05 -31.34
N ILE A 31 -15.45 -0.06 -30.97
CA ILE A 31 -15.84 1.35 -30.94
C ILE A 31 -14.82 2.18 -31.73
N LEU A 32 -15.32 3.10 -32.57
CA LEU A 32 -14.50 4.10 -33.22
C LEU A 32 -14.30 5.30 -32.28
N ASN A 33 -13.07 5.72 -32.09
CA ASN A 33 -12.76 6.96 -31.40
C ASN A 33 -12.73 8.11 -32.40
N ASP A 34 -13.70 9.01 -32.33
CA ASP A 34 -13.84 10.15 -33.25
C ASP A 34 -12.74 11.20 -33.05
N TYR A 35 -12.09 11.24 -31.87
CA TYR A 35 -11.01 12.18 -31.55
C TYR A 35 -9.74 11.93 -32.36
N ASP A 36 -9.34 10.68 -32.58
CA ASP A 36 -8.12 10.29 -33.27
C ASP A 36 -8.35 9.39 -34.51
N GLY A 37 -9.62 9.02 -34.78
CA GLY A 37 -10.00 8.14 -35.88
C GLY A 37 -9.60 6.68 -35.68
N VAL A 38 -9.12 6.28 -34.48
CA VAL A 38 -8.70 4.92 -34.19
C VAL A 38 -9.89 4.04 -33.82
N ARG A 39 -9.98 2.89 -34.45
CA ARG A 39 -10.98 1.87 -34.13
C ARG A 39 -10.44 0.88 -33.10
N HIS A 40 -11.08 0.79 -31.96
CA HIS A 40 -10.71 -0.11 -30.86
C HIS A 40 -11.61 -1.35 -30.88
N ASP A 41 -11.06 -2.48 -31.32
CA ASP A 41 -11.79 -3.75 -31.44
C ASP A 41 -11.29 -4.77 -30.41
N PHE A 42 -12.14 -5.05 -29.40
CA PHE A 42 -11.91 -6.04 -28.36
C PHE A 42 -12.95 -7.17 -28.39
N THR A 43 -13.65 -7.39 -29.50
CA THR A 43 -14.69 -8.42 -29.65
C THR A 43 -14.18 -9.85 -29.46
N ARG A 44 -12.86 -10.06 -29.61
CA ARG A 44 -12.22 -11.37 -29.40
C ARG A 44 -11.92 -11.67 -27.91
N LYS A 45 -12.05 -10.68 -27.02
CA LYS A 45 -11.84 -10.86 -25.59
C LYS A 45 -12.98 -11.70 -25.01
N LYS A 46 -12.61 -12.67 -24.15
CA LYS A 46 -13.54 -13.59 -23.49
C LYS A 46 -13.67 -13.24 -22.00
N GLY A 47 -14.67 -13.83 -21.34
CA GLY A 47 -14.89 -13.68 -19.89
C GLY A 47 -15.82 -12.53 -19.51
N LEU A 48 -16.47 -11.88 -20.49
CA LEU A 48 -17.54 -10.93 -20.21
C LEU A 48 -18.80 -11.67 -19.75
N VAL A 49 -19.31 -11.30 -18.58
CA VAL A 49 -20.53 -11.86 -17.99
C VAL A 49 -21.73 -10.92 -18.20
N TRP A 50 -21.51 -9.63 -17.97
CA TRP A 50 -22.57 -8.61 -18.08
C TRP A 50 -21.97 -7.24 -18.35
N ARG A 51 -22.77 -6.36 -18.97
CA ARG A 51 -22.40 -4.96 -19.22
C ARG A 51 -23.64 -4.08 -19.31
N GLU A 52 -23.55 -2.85 -18.80
CA GLU A 52 -24.65 -1.86 -18.82
C GLU A 52 -24.08 -0.44 -18.78
N VAL A 53 -24.88 0.54 -19.20
CA VAL A 53 -24.61 1.97 -19.04
C VAL A 53 -25.72 2.59 -18.20
N PHE A 54 -25.35 3.23 -17.10
CA PHE A 54 -26.25 3.93 -16.20
C PHE A 54 -26.12 5.44 -16.40
N LEU A 55 -27.24 6.13 -16.47
CA LEU A 55 -27.31 7.55 -16.71
C LEU A 55 -28.21 8.24 -15.68
N PRO A 56 -27.84 9.45 -15.21
CA PRO A 56 -28.79 10.35 -14.55
C PRO A 56 -30.01 10.65 -15.45
N GLU A 57 -31.18 10.94 -14.88
CA GLU A 57 -32.41 11.19 -15.62
C GLU A 57 -32.30 12.33 -16.65
N TYR A 58 -31.50 13.34 -16.32
CA TYR A 58 -31.28 14.51 -17.16
C TYR A 58 -30.15 14.35 -18.18
N ALA A 59 -29.43 13.23 -18.19
CA ALA A 59 -28.40 12.97 -19.19
C ALA A 59 -29.01 12.66 -20.56
N PRO A 60 -28.35 13.00 -21.68
CA PRO A 60 -28.80 12.66 -23.00
C PRO A 60 -29.08 11.15 -23.15
N PRO A 61 -30.30 10.74 -23.56
CA PRO A 61 -30.68 9.33 -23.61
C PRO A 61 -29.83 8.52 -24.59
N GLU A 62 -29.30 9.15 -25.65
CA GLU A 62 -28.40 8.53 -26.62
C GLU A 62 -27.07 8.06 -26.00
N TRP A 63 -26.69 8.55 -24.82
CA TRP A 63 -25.52 8.10 -24.09
C TRP A 63 -25.70 6.71 -23.47
N LYS A 64 -26.84 6.10 -23.58
CA LYS A 64 -27.01 4.65 -23.35
C LYS A 64 -26.11 3.83 -24.30
N ASP A 65 -25.81 4.35 -25.48
CA ASP A 65 -24.73 3.85 -26.31
C ASP A 65 -23.38 4.34 -25.75
N ARG A 66 -22.56 3.40 -25.31
CA ARG A 66 -21.25 3.70 -24.71
C ARG A 66 -20.28 4.37 -25.67
N GLY A 67 -20.40 4.07 -26.97
CA GLY A 67 -19.60 4.71 -28.00
C GLY A 67 -19.93 6.20 -28.10
N VAL A 68 -21.21 6.54 -28.06
CA VAL A 68 -21.69 7.93 -28.06
C VAL A 68 -21.28 8.64 -26.79
N LEU A 69 -21.48 8.03 -25.61
CA LEU A 69 -21.09 8.61 -24.31
C LEU A 69 -19.60 8.97 -24.28
N TRP A 70 -18.72 7.99 -24.58
CA TRP A 70 -17.28 8.20 -24.40
C TRP A 70 -16.65 9.06 -25.49
N ASN A 71 -17.21 9.09 -26.70
CA ASN A 71 -16.85 10.08 -27.72
C ASN A 71 -17.26 11.50 -27.29
N ALA A 72 -18.46 11.69 -26.71
CA ALA A 72 -18.86 12.99 -26.15
C ALA A 72 -17.93 13.46 -25.02
N VAL A 73 -17.43 12.56 -24.19
CA VAL A 73 -16.40 12.88 -23.17
C VAL A 73 -15.08 13.30 -23.82
N GLU A 74 -14.57 12.52 -24.79
CA GLU A 74 -13.30 12.82 -25.48
C GLU A 74 -13.35 14.16 -26.22
N GLU A 75 -14.47 14.47 -26.87
CA GLU A 75 -14.69 15.73 -27.58
C GLU A 75 -14.72 16.93 -26.64
N ASN A 76 -15.36 16.77 -25.46
CA ASN A 76 -15.47 17.86 -24.50
C ASN A 76 -14.15 18.15 -23.75
N GLU A 77 -13.30 17.15 -23.58
CA GLU A 77 -12.02 17.22 -22.88
C GLU A 77 -10.87 17.63 -23.82
N LYS A 78 -10.71 18.93 -24.08
CA LYS A 78 -9.83 19.49 -25.13
C LYS A 78 -8.35 19.55 -24.80
N THR A 79 -7.94 19.40 -23.54
CA THR A 79 -6.53 19.55 -23.16
C THR A 79 -5.74 18.24 -23.33
N ARG A 80 -4.43 18.38 -23.61
CA ARG A 80 -3.53 17.26 -23.82
C ARG A 80 -3.48 16.32 -22.61
N ASP A 81 -3.57 16.85 -21.40
CA ASP A 81 -3.44 16.09 -20.15
C ASP A 81 -4.81 15.86 -19.47
N SER A 82 -5.92 15.95 -20.23
CA SER A 82 -7.25 15.78 -19.66
C SER A 82 -7.43 14.43 -18.97
N ARG A 83 -8.03 14.48 -17.78
CA ARG A 83 -8.62 13.31 -17.14
C ARG A 83 -9.97 13.05 -17.84
N LEU A 84 -10.10 11.87 -18.45
CA LEU A 84 -11.25 11.48 -19.27
C LEU A 84 -12.28 10.72 -18.45
N ALA A 85 -11.83 9.79 -17.62
CA ALA A 85 -12.71 8.97 -16.78
C ALA A 85 -12.00 8.60 -15.46
N ARG A 86 -12.80 8.18 -14.50
CA ARG A 86 -12.36 7.42 -13.32
C ARG A 86 -12.85 5.99 -13.50
N GLU A 87 -11.98 5.03 -13.20
CA GLU A 87 -12.28 3.61 -13.24
C GLU A 87 -12.17 3.02 -11.83
N PHE A 88 -13.22 2.38 -11.35
CA PHE A 88 -13.19 1.52 -10.17
C PHE A 88 -13.21 0.06 -10.60
N VAL A 89 -12.40 -0.76 -9.91
CA VAL A 89 -12.34 -2.20 -10.15
C VAL A 89 -12.56 -2.94 -8.82
N PRO A 90 -13.84 -3.15 -8.43
CA PRO A 90 -14.17 -3.97 -7.26
C PRO A 90 -14.04 -5.46 -7.56
N ALA A 91 -13.55 -6.24 -6.59
CA ALA A 91 -13.70 -7.69 -6.59
C ALA A 91 -15.13 -8.07 -6.20
N LEU A 92 -15.70 -9.04 -6.90
CA LEU A 92 -17.05 -9.54 -6.61
C LEU A 92 -16.98 -10.77 -5.70
N PRO A 93 -17.89 -10.91 -4.72
CA PRO A 93 -17.95 -12.09 -3.87
C PRO A 93 -18.21 -13.35 -4.70
N ILE A 94 -17.38 -14.36 -4.52
CA ILE A 94 -17.53 -15.66 -5.19
C ILE A 94 -18.71 -16.48 -4.63
N GLU A 95 -19.23 -16.06 -3.49
CA GLU A 95 -20.40 -16.62 -2.82
C GLU A 95 -21.71 -16.29 -3.54
N LEU A 96 -21.70 -15.17 -4.29
CA LEU A 96 -22.87 -14.69 -5.02
C LEU A 96 -22.89 -15.22 -6.47
N THR A 97 -24.10 -15.37 -7.03
CA THR A 97 -24.29 -15.76 -8.44
C THR A 97 -24.07 -14.56 -9.38
N PRO A 98 -23.88 -14.79 -10.69
CA PRO A 98 -23.78 -13.70 -11.67
C PRO A 98 -24.97 -12.73 -11.66
N GLU A 99 -26.19 -13.20 -11.43
CA GLU A 99 -27.40 -12.37 -11.34
C GLU A 99 -27.36 -11.50 -10.07
N GLN A 100 -26.90 -12.08 -8.94
CA GLN A 100 -26.74 -11.37 -7.68
C GLN A 100 -25.61 -10.32 -7.76
N TRP A 101 -24.54 -10.57 -8.55
CA TRP A 101 -23.54 -9.54 -8.85
C TRP A 101 -24.12 -8.35 -9.61
N GLN A 102 -25.03 -8.60 -10.57
CA GLN A 102 -25.70 -7.53 -11.32
C GLN A 102 -26.58 -6.68 -10.40
N GLU A 103 -27.36 -7.30 -9.52
CA GLU A 103 -28.17 -6.59 -8.53
C GLU A 103 -27.32 -5.74 -7.61
N LEU A 104 -26.26 -6.33 -7.04
CA LEU A 104 -25.31 -5.65 -6.14
C LEU A 104 -24.67 -4.43 -6.82
N LEU A 105 -24.16 -4.60 -8.06
CA LEU A 105 -23.52 -3.52 -8.79
C LEU A 105 -24.50 -2.43 -9.19
N THR A 106 -25.72 -2.81 -9.60
CA THR A 106 -26.77 -1.85 -9.95
C THR A 106 -27.10 -0.97 -8.75
N ASP A 107 -27.30 -1.56 -7.57
CA ASP A 107 -27.56 -0.84 -6.33
C ASP A 107 -26.37 0.10 -5.95
N PHE A 108 -25.14 -0.41 -5.99
CA PHE A 108 -23.96 0.38 -5.69
C PHE A 108 -23.79 1.56 -6.66
N ILE A 109 -23.93 1.31 -7.98
CA ILE A 109 -23.74 2.33 -9.03
C ILE A 109 -24.81 3.40 -8.95
N GLN A 110 -26.09 2.99 -8.83
CA GLN A 110 -27.20 3.92 -8.76
C GLN A 110 -27.11 4.87 -7.57
N ASN A 111 -26.82 4.32 -6.39
CA ASN A 111 -26.82 5.12 -5.16
C ASN A 111 -25.52 5.90 -4.94
N SER A 112 -24.37 5.40 -5.41
CA SER A 112 -23.07 6.04 -5.14
C SER A 112 -22.62 7.00 -6.23
N PHE A 113 -23.05 6.80 -7.48
CA PHE A 113 -22.52 7.55 -8.62
C PHE A 113 -23.61 8.24 -9.46
N VAL A 114 -24.65 7.49 -9.87
CA VAL A 114 -25.67 8.02 -10.77
C VAL A 114 -26.55 9.04 -10.05
N ALA A 115 -26.95 8.75 -8.81
CA ALA A 115 -27.68 9.68 -7.95
C ALA A 115 -26.89 10.99 -7.69
N ASP A 116 -25.57 10.93 -7.76
CA ASP A 116 -24.66 12.07 -7.62
C ASP A 116 -24.35 12.76 -8.98
N GLY A 117 -24.96 12.33 -10.07
CA GLY A 117 -24.89 12.96 -11.39
C GLY A 117 -23.78 12.44 -12.30
N MET A 118 -23.15 11.31 -11.99
CA MET A 118 -22.19 10.67 -12.88
C MET A 118 -22.87 9.70 -13.86
N CYS A 119 -22.41 9.68 -15.11
CA CYS A 119 -22.70 8.55 -16.00
C CYS A 119 -21.72 7.42 -15.68
N ALA A 120 -22.20 6.17 -15.68
CA ALA A 120 -21.41 5.00 -15.38
C ALA A 120 -21.52 3.96 -16.50
N ASP A 121 -20.38 3.44 -16.94
CA ASP A 121 -20.28 2.33 -17.90
C ASP A 121 -19.64 1.14 -17.17
N VAL A 122 -20.38 0.04 -17.05
CA VAL A 122 -19.98 -1.10 -16.24
C VAL A 122 -19.89 -2.38 -17.06
N ALA A 123 -18.92 -3.24 -16.67
CA ALA A 123 -18.86 -4.62 -17.17
C ALA A 123 -18.36 -5.55 -16.06
N ILE A 124 -18.96 -6.74 -15.97
CA ILE A 124 -18.49 -7.85 -15.12
C ILE A 124 -17.63 -8.77 -15.96
N HIS A 125 -16.45 -9.07 -15.45
CA HIS A 125 -15.58 -10.09 -16.01
C HIS A 125 -15.38 -11.22 -15.02
N ASP A 126 -15.43 -12.45 -15.54
CA ASP A 126 -15.04 -13.65 -14.82
C ASP A 126 -14.02 -14.43 -15.67
N PRO A 127 -12.73 -14.13 -15.54
CA PRO A 127 -11.69 -14.79 -16.31
C PRO A 127 -11.47 -16.22 -15.84
N HIS A 128 -11.65 -17.20 -16.74
CA HIS A 128 -11.31 -18.60 -16.54
C HIS A 128 -10.09 -19.01 -17.35
N PRO A 129 -9.37 -20.04 -16.91
CA PRO A 129 -8.34 -20.05 -15.87
C PRO A 129 -7.12 -19.19 -16.24
N PRO A 130 -6.23 -18.86 -15.35
CA PRO A 130 -5.76 -19.69 -14.22
C PRO A 130 -6.37 -19.33 -12.87
N GLY A 131 -7.51 -18.68 -12.79
CA GLY A 131 -8.16 -18.41 -11.52
C GLY A 131 -9.54 -17.80 -11.68
N HIS A 132 -10.49 -18.25 -10.88
CA HIS A 132 -11.77 -17.62 -10.67
C HIS A 132 -11.55 -16.31 -9.87
N ASN A 133 -11.71 -15.18 -10.53
CA ASN A 133 -11.55 -13.86 -9.95
C ASN A 133 -12.58 -12.90 -10.54
N PRO A 134 -13.85 -13.07 -10.19
CA PRO A 134 -14.90 -12.21 -10.68
C PRO A 134 -14.69 -10.78 -10.20
N HIS A 135 -14.73 -9.84 -11.13
CA HIS A 135 -14.54 -8.42 -10.85
C HIS A 135 -15.34 -7.56 -11.83
N ALA A 136 -15.66 -6.37 -11.39
CA ALA A 136 -16.29 -5.40 -12.28
C ALA A 136 -15.31 -4.30 -12.68
N HIS A 137 -15.52 -3.73 -13.84
CA HIS A 137 -14.97 -2.46 -14.25
C HIS A 137 -16.10 -1.44 -14.28
N ILE A 138 -15.97 -0.35 -13.54
CA ILE A 138 -16.94 0.74 -13.47
C ILE A 138 -16.24 2.01 -13.94
N MET A 139 -16.49 2.44 -15.16
CA MET A 139 -16.00 3.71 -15.68
C MET A 139 -17.00 4.82 -15.41
N LEU A 140 -16.55 5.91 -14.83
CA LEU A 140 -17.36 7.06 -14.43
C LEU A 140 -16.91 8.32 -15.14
N THR A 141 -17.85 9.17 -15.50
CA THR A 141 -17.54 10.52 -15.97
C THR A 141 -16.97 11.37 -14.85
N VAL A 142 -16.06 12.29 -15.18
CA VAL A 142 -15.34 13.15 -14.22
C VAL A 142 -15.73 14.62 -14.31
N ARG A 143 -16.74 14.91 -15.13
CA ARG A 143 -17.31 16.23 -15.32
C ARG A 143 -18.79 16.18 -14.97
N PRO A 144 -19.29 17.08 -14.11
CA PRO A 144 -20.71 17.12 -13.79
C PRO A 144 -21.55 17.62 -14.97
N LEU A 145 -22.81 17.23 -14.97
CA LEU A 145 -23.83 17.73 -15.87
C LEU A 145 -24.70 18.78 -15.18
N ASP A 146 -25.27 19.70 -15.97
CA ASP A 146 -26.36 20.56 -15.50
C ASP A 146 -27.71 19.82 -15.62
N GLU A 147 -28.77 20.44 -15.10
CA GLU A 147 -30.14 19.89 -15.17
C GLU A 147 -30.70 19.69 -16.60
N GLN A 148 -30.03 20.25 -17.60
CA GLN A 148 -30.35 20.11 -19.02
C GLN A 148 -29.43 19.07 -19.71
N GLY A 149 -28.62 18.31 -18.97
CA GLY A 149 -27.75 17.27 -19.49
C GLY A 149 -26.50 17.78 -20.21
N ARG A 150 -26.10 19.05 -19.99
CA ARG A 150 -24.92 19.64 -20.61
C ARG A 150 -23.73 19.59 -19.65
N TRP A 151 -22.54 19.41 -20.22
CA TRP A 151 -21.30 19.40 -19.44
C TRP A 151 -21.06 20.74 -18.74
N GLN A 152 -20.91 20.73 -17.43
CA GLN A 152 -20.40 21.86 -16.65
C GLN A 152 -18.88 21.96 -16.77
N TYR A 153 -18.33 23.10 -16.40
CA TYR A 153 -16.87 23.29 -16.31
C TYR A 153 -16.32 22.55 -15.09
N LYS A 154 -15.14 21.89 -15.23
CA LYS A 154 -14.38 21.39 -14.07
C LYS A 154 -13.75 22.55 -13.31
N THR A 155 -13.23 23.52 -14.07
CA THR A 155 -12.66 24.77 -13.55
C THR A 155 -13.19 25.92 -14.37
N GLU A 156 -13.61 26.99 -13.71
CA GLU A 156 -14.02 28.24 -14.33
C GLU A 156 -12.90 29.26 -14.26
N LYS A 157 -12.67 29.99 -15.36
CA LYS A 157 -11.63 31.00 -15.42
C LYS A 157 -11.97 32.17 -14.51
N GLU A 158 -11.09 32.49 -13.59
CA GLU A 158 -11.15 33.68 -12.76
C GLU A 158 -10.14 34.72 -13.21
N TYR A 159 -10.59 35.98 -13.20
CA TYR A 159 -9.75 37.14 -13.42
C TYR A 159 -9.36 37.75 -12.08
N LEU A 160 -8.05 38.03 -11.90
CA LEU A 160 -7.58 38.75 -10.74
C LEU A 160 -7.87 40.23 -10.92
N CYS A 161 -8.75 40.76 -10.07
CA CYS A 161 -9.18 42.14 -10.04
C CYS A 161 -8.66 42.83 -8.78
N VAL A 162 -8.53 44.15 -8.84
CA VAL A 162 -8.03 44.96 -7.75
C VAL A 162 -9.02 46.07 -7.45
N LYS A 163 -9.19 46.41 -6.15
CA LYS A 163 -9.94 47.57 -5.64
C LYS A 163 -9.31 48.06 -4.36
N GLY A 164 -8.86 49.30 -4.28
CA GLY A 164 -8.28 49.86 -3.05
C GLY A 164 -7.07 49.08 -2.49
N GLY A 165 -6.28 48.44 -3.34
CA GLY A 165 -5.12 47.64 -2.94
C GLY A 165 -5.44 46.18 -2.58
N GLU A 166 -6.71 45.76 -2.51
CA GLU A 166 -7.13 44.38 -2.33
C GLU A 166 -7.19 43.65 -3.68
N GLU A 167 -6.61 42.45 -3.78
CA GLU A 167 -6.68 41.59 -4.97
C GLU A 167 -7.67 40.45 -4.73
N ARG A 168 -8.63 40.24 -5.65
CA ARG A 168 -9.62 39.17 -5.57
C ARG A 168 -9.91 38.58 -6.95
N GLY A 169 -10.18 37.26 -6.98
CA GLY A 169 -10.59 36.53 -8.17
C GLY A 169 -12.11 36.60 -8.41
N PHE A 170 -12.50 36.88 -9.66
CA PHE A 170 -13.90 36.89 -10.11
C PHE A 170 -14.06 36.14 -11.40
N THR A 171 -15.10 35.32 -11.52
CA THR A 171 -15.51 34.71 -12.78
C THR A 171 -15.98 35.81 -13.77
N ALA A 172 -16.17 35.47 -15.04
CA ALA A 172 -16.67 36.41 -16.03
C ALA A 172 -18.08 36.94 -15.69
N ALA A 173 -18.92 36.09 -15.09
CA ALA A 173 -20.28 36.45 -14.68
C ALA A 173 -20.26 37.40 -13.44
N GLU A 174 -19.50 37.04 -12.42
CA GLU A 174 -19.38 37.82 -11.20
C GLU A 174 -18.72 39.18 -11.44
N PHE A 175 -17.80 39.28 -12.39
CA PHE A 175 -17.11 40.51 -12.70
C PHE A 175 -18.04 41.63 -13.18
N LYS A 176 -19.18 41.27 -13.83
CA LYS A 176 -20.15 42.31 -14.25
C LYS A 176 -20.71 43.09 -13.05
N ALA A 177 -20.99 42.40 -11.94
CA ALA A 177 -21.45 43.04 -10.71
C ALA A 177 -20.27 43.72 -9.98
N ALA A 178 -19.13 43.02 -9.87
CA ALA A 178 -17.95 43.57 -9.22
C ALA A 178 -17.40 44.84 -9.89
N GLN A 179 -17.53 44.98 -11.20
CA GLN A 179 -17.14 46.17 -11.94
C GLN A 179 -17.99 47.37 -11.54
N ALA A 180 -19.27 47.20 -11.27
CA ALA A 180 -20.15 48.27 -10.77
C ALA A 180 -19.73 48.72 -9.36
N ASP A 181 -19.16 47.83 -8.58
CA ASP A 181 -18.60 48.11 -7.26
C ASP A 181 -17.17 48.71 -7.30
N GLY A 182 -16.62 48.96 -8.48
CA GLY A 182 -15.31 49.57 -8.66
C GLY A 182 -14.13 48.58 -8.66
N TRP A 183 -14.36 47.29 -8.87
CA TRP A 183 -13.28 46.32 -9.11
C TRP A 183 -12.78 46.43 -10.56
N GLU A 184 -11.46 46.47 -10.74
CA GLU A 184 -10.83 46.50 -12.06
C GLU A 184 -9.99 45.26 -12.34
N LYS A 185 -10.08 44.73 -13.58
CA LYS A 185 -9.19 43.66 -14.04
C LYS A 185 -7.77 44.17 -14.19
N GLN A 186 -6.81 43.41 -13.72
CA GLN A 186 -5.40 43.69 -13.95
C GLN A 186 -4.96 43.25 -15.35
N TYR A 187 -4.23 44.10 -16.05
CA TYR A 187 -3.63 43.81 -17.34
C TYR A 187 -2.12 44.00 -17.30
N PRO A 188 -1.35 43.31 -18.16
CA PRO A 188 0.09 43.54 -18.25
C PRO A 188 0.37 44.84 -19.02
N TYR A 189 1.12 45.74 -18.41
CA TYR A 189 1.59 46.99 -19.02
C TYR A 189 3.12 46.98 -19.11
N LYS A 190 3.65 47.77 -20.07
CA LYS A 190 5.10 47.96 -20.25
C LYS A 190 5.59 49.03 -19.29
N VAL A 191 6.41 48.66 -18.32
CA VAL A 191 7.08 49.59 -17.40
C VAL A 191 8.58 49.46 -17.62
N GLY A 192 9.14 50.34 -18.47
CA GLY A 192 10.50 50.22 -18.94
C GLY A 192 10.71 48.89 -19.70
N LYS A 193 11.66 48.06 -19.24
CA LYS A 193 11.94 46.75 -19.85
C LYS A 193 11.11 45.60 -19.25
N LYS A 194 10.27 45.87 -18.25
CA LYS A 194 9.49 44.83 -17.53
C LYS A 194 8.01 44.91 -17.91
N LYS A 195 7.33 43.74 -17.76
CA LYS A 195 5.86 43.68 -17.81
C LYS A 195 5.35 43.61 -16.38
N VAL A 196 4.48 44.55 -16.00
CA VAL A 196 3.87 44.65 -14.68
C VAL A 196 2.35 44.57 -14.83
N TYR A 197 1.70 43.79 -13.96
CA TYR A 197 0.25 43.74 -13.92
C TYR A 197 -0.31 44.81 -13.01
N MET A 198 -1.23 45.62 -13.53
CA MET A 198 -1.91 46.70 -12.80
C MET A 198 -3.30 46.95 -13.39
N PRO A 199 -4.20 47.62 -12.66
CA PRO A 199 -5.50 48.03 -13.20
C PRO A 199 -5.36 49.13 -14.25
N PRO A 200 -6.32 49.29 -15.18
CA PRO A 200 -6.33 50.34 -16.19
C PRO A 200 -6.23 51.76 -15.60
N SER A 201 -6.96 52.03 -14.51
CA SER A 201 -6.94 53.30 -13.82
C SER A 201 -5.54 53.78 -13.37
N GLU A 202 -4.73 52.84 -12.85
CA GLU A 202 -3.34 53.09 -12.44
C GLU A 202 -2.43 53.29 -13.66
N ALA A 203 -2.61 52.43 -14.68
CA ALA A 203 -1.80 52.54 -15.89
C ALA A 203 -2.03 53.83 -16.67
N GLU A 204 -3.27 54.35 -16.71
CA GLU A 204 -3.64 55.61 -17.33
C GLU A 204 -3.00 56.80 -16.62
N GLN A 205 -2.94 56.81 -15.28
CA GLN A 205 -2.27 57.83 -14.49
C GLN A 205 -0.78 57.96 -14.82
N HIS A 206 -0.13 56.87 -15.20
CA HIS A 206 1.29 56.81 -15.52
C HIS A 206 1.59 56.78 -17.02
N GLY A 207 0.57 56.78 -17.89
CA GLY A 207 0.71 56.74 -19.35
C GLY A 207 1.33 55.46 -19.88
N TYR A 208 1.16 54.31 -19.20
CA TYR A 208 1.76 53.04 -19.62
C TYR A 208 0.96 52.38 -20.73
N GLU A 209 1.68 51.80 -21.70
CA GLU A 209 1.08 51.02 -22.78
C GLU A 209 0.78 49.60 -22.37
N ARG A 210 -0.42 49.11 -22.74
CA ARG A 210 -0.82 47.74 -22.54
C ARG A 210 0.04 46.76 -23.36
N ALA A 211 0.67 45.78 -22.69
CA ALA A 211 1.54 44.81 -23.34
C ALA A 211 0.77 43.60 -23.92
N ASN A 212 -0.45 43.29 -23.40
CA ASN A 212 -1.28 42.21 -23.87
C ASN A 212 -2.76 42.52 -23.58
N LYS A 213 -3.66 42.02 -24.46
CA LYS A 213 -5.13 42.18 -24.30
C LYS A 213 -5.74 41.27 -23.23
N HIS A 214 -5.02 40.23 -22.79
CA HIS A 214 -5.53 39.25 -21.82
C HIS A 214 -5.29 39.74 -20.39
N PRO A 215 -6.34 39.76 -19.53
CA PRO A 215 -6.18 40.13 -18.14
C PRO A 215 -5.44 39.05 -17.34
N LYS A 216 -4.89 39.43 -16.18
CA LYS A 216 -4.33 38.51 -15.20
C LYS A 216 -5.41 37.56 -14.72
N SER A 217 -5.12 36.28 -14.69
CA SER A 217 -6.03 35.26 -14.20
C SER A 217 -5.37 34.43 -13.10
N THR A 218 -6.16 33.79 -12.26
CA THR A 218 -5.67 32.79 -11.31
C THR A 218 -5.02 31.65 -12.07
N LYS A 219 -4.03 31.02 -11.45
CA LYS A 219 -3.25 29.96 -12.09
C LYS A 219 -4.09 28.73 -12.47
N PHE A 220 -5.09 28.40 -11.64
CA PHE A 220 -5.89 27.17 -11.80
C PHE A 220 -7.38 27.43 -12.04
N GLY A 221 -7.83 28.71 -12.00
CA GLY A 221 -9.25 29.04 -12.02
C GLY A 221 -9.97 28.63 -10.72
N ARG A 222 -11.29 28.84 -10.69
CA ARG A 222 -12.17 28.33 -9.62
C ARG A 222 -12.58 26.91 -9.97
N GLN A 223 -12.42 25.98 -9.06
CA GLN A 223 -12.88 24.61 -9.26
C GLN A 223 -14.42 24.54 -9.12
N ASN A 224 -15.05 23.68 -9.91
CA ASN A 224 -16.45 23.34 -9.72
C ASN A 224 -16.59 22.54 -8.42
N PRO A 225 -17.43 22.96 -7.46
CA PRO A 225 -17.51 22.30 -6.14
C PRO A 225 -17.85 20.79 -6.22
N ILE A 226 -18.68 20.40 -7.21
CA ILE A 226 -19.04 18.98 -7.43
C ILE A 226 -17.79 18.21 -7.92
N ALA A 227 -17.08 18.76 -8.92
CA ALA A 227 -15.87 18.12 -9.44
C ALA A 227 -14.74 18.08 -8.39
N GLU A 228 -14.63 19.09 -7.51
CA GLU A 228 -13.68 19.13 -6.42
C GLU A 228 -13.98 18.03 -5.40
N ARG A 229 -15.23 17.94 -4.93
CA ARG A 229 -15.68 16.87 -4.02
C ARG A 229 -15.43 15.49 -4.62
N TRP A 230 -15.76 15.24 -5.89
CA TRP A 230 -15.49 13.95 -6.54
C TRP A 230 -14.00 13.58 -6.61
N ASN A 231 -13.09 14.56 -6.50
CA ASN A 231 -11.65 14.33 -6.50
C ASN A 231 -11.03 14.36 -5.10
N SER A 232 -11.82 14.54 -4.04
CA SER A 232 -11.33 14.55 -2.67
C SER A 232 -11.00 13.13 -2.18
N GLU A 233 -10.14 13.05 -1.18
CA GLU A 233 -9.79 11.79 -0.51
C GLU A 233 -10.96 11.28 0.33
N GLU A 234 -11.69 12.19 0.97
CA GLU A 234 -12.88 11.90 1.77
C GLU A 234 -13.95 11.18 0.93
N GLN A 235 -14.21 11.68 -0.28
CA GLN A 235 -15.18 11.04 -1.18
C GLN A 235 -14.73 9.65 -1.61
N LEU A 236 -13.44 9.42 -1.80
CA LEU A 236 -12.91 8.10 -2.12
C LEU A 236 -13.12 7.12 -0.95
N ILE A 237 -12.93 7.59 0.29
CA ILE A 237 -13.17 6.79 1.51
C ILE A 237 -14.67 6.45 1.63
N GLU A 238 -15.56 7.43 1.37
CA GLU A 238 -17.01 7.20 1.36
C GLU A 238 -17.42 6.13 0.34
N TRP A 239 -16.91 6.18 -0.90
CA TRP A 239 -17.18 5.16 -1.90
C TRP A 239 -16.63 3.79 -1.52
N ARG A 240 -15.46 3.72 -0.89
CA ARG A 240 -14.89 2.48 -0.37
C ARG A 240 -15.75 1.88 0.73
N LYS A 241 -16.25 2.72 1.64
CA LYS A 241 -17.17 2.29 2.68
C LYS A 241 -18.51 1.83 2.08
N ALA A 242 -19.08 2.59 1.17
CA ALA A 242 -20.33 2.25 0.50
C ALA A 242 -20.24 0.89 -0.22
N TRP A 243 -19.11 0.61 -0.89
CA TRP A 243 -18.87 -0.70 -1.51
C TRP A 243 -18.89 -1.84 -0.47
N ALA A 244 -18.22 -1.68 0.67
CA ALA A 244 -18.23 -2.68 1.73
C ALA A 244 -19.65 -2.88 2.31
N ASP A 245 -20.35 -1.79 2.58
CA ASP A 245 -21.68 -1.81 3.19
C ASP A 245 -22.72 -2.48 2.26
N VAL A 246 -22.71 -2.12 0.99
CA VAL A 246 -23.61 -2.73 -0.03
C VAL A 246 -23.28 -4.22 -0.19
N THR A 247 -22.01 -4.57 -0.33
CA THR A 247 -21.59 -5.97 -0.47
C THR A 247 -22.03 -6.82 0.73
N ASN A 248 -21.81 -6.33 1.95
CA ASN A 248 -22.22 -7.02 3.16
C ASN A 248 -23.73 -7.20 3.28
N ARG A 249 -24.53 -6.20 2.84
CA ARG A 249 -25.98 -6.29 2.81
C ARG A 249 -26.47 -7.38 1.84
N TYR A 250 -25.81 -7.53 0.68
CA TYR A 250 -26.16 -8.57 -0.30
C TYR A 250 -25.71 -9.97 0.18
N LEU A 251 -24.53 -10.10 0.78
CA LEU A 251 -24.10 -11.36 1.39
C LEU A 251 -25.09 -11.81 2.46
N GLU A 252 -25.52 -10.91 3.35
CA GLU A 252 -26.52 -11.20 4.37
C GLU A 252 -27.88 -11.57 3.78
N ARG A 253 -28.35 -10.81 2.77
CA ARG A 253 -29.63 -11.06 2.08
C ARG A 253 -29.70 -12.47 1.47
N TYR A 254 -28.56 -12.97 0.99
CA TYR A 254 -28.47 -14.30 0.37
C TYR A 254 -27.94 -15.38 1.32
N GLY A 255 -27.89 -15.10 2.62
CA GLY A 255 -27.61 -16.09 3.68
C GLY A 255 -26.14 -16.50 3.82
N HIS A 256 -25.22 -15.63 3.44
CA HIS A 256 -23.78 -15.84 3.61
C HIS A 256 -23.26 -15.13 4.87
N ASP A 257 -22.39 -15.82 5.61
CA ASP A 257 -21.79 -15.29 6.85
C ASP A 257 -20.55 -14.41 6.60
N GLU A 258 -19.97 -14.50 5.40
CA GLU A 258 -18.80 -13.71 5.02
C GLU A 258 -19.12 -12.23 5.05
N ARG A 259 -18.14 -11.45 5.52
CA ARG A 259 -18.21 -9.97 5.53
C ARG A 259 -16.89 -9.39 5.06
N ILE A 260 -16.97 -8.26 4.36
CA ILE A 260 -15.81 -7.47 3.93
C ILE A 260 -15.74 -6.14 4.69
N ASP A 261 -14.55 -5.59 4.84
CA ASP A 261 -14.32 -4.30 5.51
C ASP A 261 -13.34 -3.46 4.68
N HIS A 262 -13.68 -2.19 4.46
CA HIS A 262 -12.86 -1.27 3.66
C HIS A 262 -11.64 -0.74 4.40
N ARG A 263 -11.63 -0.85 5.73
CA ARG A 263 -10.54 -0.37 6.58
C ARG A 263 -9.37 -1.34 6.56
N SER A 264 -8.17 -0.81 6.72
CA SER A 264 -6.97 -1.62 6.90
C SER A 264 -7.03 -2.48 8.18
N HIS A 265 -6.23 -3.52 8.26
CA HIS A 265 -6.14 -4.34 9.48
C HIS A 265 -5.75 -3.51 10.70
N ALA A 266 -4.85 -2.53 10.53
CA ALA A 266 -4.44 -1.62 11.60
C ALA A 266 -5.62 -0.76 12.12
N GLU A 267 -6.42 -0.16 11.24
CA GLU A 267 -7.61 0.62 11.61
C GLU A 267 -8.70 -0.23 12.28
N ARG A 268 -8.76 -1.51 11.96
CA ARG A 268 -9.66 -2.50 12.58
C ARG A 268 -9.14 -3.03 13.92
N GLY A 269 -7.94 -2.64 14.34
CA GLY A 269 -7.28 -3.18 15.53
C GLY A 269 -6.89 -4.67 15.40
N LEU A 270 -6.81 -5.18 14.17
CA LEU A 270 -6.41 -6.57 13.94
C LEU A 270 -4.88 -6.68 13.96
N THR A 271 -4.39 -7.66 14.68
CA THR A 271 -2.96 -7.97 14.76
C THR A 271 -2.48 -8.85 13.59
N GLU A 272 -3.42 -9.37 12.81
CA GLU A 272 -3.12 -10.20 11.63
C GLU A 272 -2.53 -9.35 10.50
N GLN A 273 -1.55 -9.89 9.78
CA GLN A 273 -0.97 -9.21 8.64
C GLN A 273 -1.84 -9.37 7.39
N PRO A 274 -2.02 -8.29 6.61
CA PRO A 274 -2.67 -8.39 5.31
C PRO A 274 -1.78 -9.13 4.31
N THR A 275 -2.40 -9.90 3.40
CA THR A 275 -1.71 -10.45 2.23
C THR A 275 -1.41 -9.36 1.22
N ILE A 276 -0.35 -9.55 0.42
CA ILE A 276 0.01 -8.63 -0.66
C ILE A 276 -0.64 -9.06 -1.98
N HIS A 277 -0.80 -8.12 -2.91
CA HIS A 277 -1.28 -8.42 -4.26
C HIS A 277 -0.25 -9.27 -5.02
N GLU A 278 -0.62 -10.49 -5.42
CA GLU A 278 0.28 -11.42 -6.11
C GLU A 278 0.58 -10.97 -7.55
N GLY A 279 -0.44 -10.50 -8.25
CA GLY A 279 -0.34 -10.11 -9.66
C GLY A 279 -0.45 -11.29 -10.64
N VAL A 280 -0.80 -10.96 -11.90
CA VAL A 280 -1.05 -11.97 -12.95
C VAL A 280 0.21 -12.78 -13.27
N VAL A 281 1.38 -12.11 -13.28
CA VAL A 281 2.67 -12.76 -13.61
C VAL A 281 3.05 -13.80 -12.56
N ALA A 282 2.94 -13.46 -11.27
CA ALA A 282 3.25 -14.38 -10.17
C ALA A 282 2.35 -15.61 -10.20
N ARG A 283 1.04 -15.43 -10.40
CA ARG A 283 0.07 -16.52 -10.54
C ARG A 283 0.32 -17.38 -11.79
N ALA A 284 0.71 -16.77 -12.91
CA ALA A 284 1.04 -17.51 -14.12
C ALA A 284 2.31 -18.35 -13.98
N LEU A 285 3.29 -17.90 -13.18
CA LEU A 285 4.48 -18.68 -12.82
C LEU A 285 4.11 -19.88 -11.93
N GLU A 286 3.30 -19.66 -10.89
CA GLU A 286 2.80 -20.74 -10.01
C GLU A 286 2.01 -21.81 -10.77
N ALA A 287 1.16 -21.41 -11.73
CA ALA A 287 0.42 -22.33 -12.59
C ALA A 287 1.34 -23.21 -13.46
N LYS A 288 2.58 -22.79 -13.69
CA LYS A 288 3.62 -23.56 -14.39
C LYS A 288 4.54 -24.35 -13.45
N GLY A 289 4.23 -24.38 -12.14
CA GLY A 289 5.05 -25.04 -11.13
C GLY A 289 6.30 -24.25 -10.70
N ILE A 290 6.41 -22.98 -11.08
CA ILE A 290 7.52 -22.10 -10.69
C ILE A 290 7.08 -21.29 -9.47
N ILE A 291 7.75 -21.48 -8.33
CA ILE A 291 7.47 -20.76 -7.09
C ILE A 291 7.72 -19.28 -7.30
N SER A 292 6.71 -18.46 -7.01
CA SER A 292 6.80 -17.01 -7.03
C SER A 292 7.01 -16.47 -5.62
N ASP A 293 7.99 -15.58 -5.43
CA ASP A 293 8.28 -14.95 -4.13
C ASP A 293 7.04 -14.30 -3.50
N ARG A 294 6.18 -13.67 -4.31
CA ARG A 294 4.94 -13.02 -3.84
C ARG A 294 3.90 -14.03 -3.36
N CYS A 295 3.74 -15.13 -4.07
CA CYS A 295 2.81 -16.19 -3.67
C CYS A 295 3.34 -16.92 -2.44
N GLU A 296 4.65 -17.16 -2.37
CA GLU A 296 5.30 -17.75 -1.20
C GLU A 296 5.15 -16.85 0.04
N LEU A 297 5.38 -15.55 -0.10
CA LEU A 297 5.16 -14.58 0.97
C LEU A 297 3.72 -14.61 1.49
N ASN A 298 2.73 -14.70 0.60
CA ASN A 298 1.32 -14.81 1.00
C ASN A 298 1.03 -16.14 1.70
N ARG A 299 1.65 -17.25 1.29
CA ARG A 299 1.56 -18.52 2.01
C ARG A 299 2.10 -18.41 3.44
N GLN A 300 3.25 -17.75 3.61
CA GLN A 300 3.86 -17.51 4.91
C GLN A 300 2.97 -16.60 5.79
N ILE A 301 2.46 -15.49 5.24
CA ILE A 301 1.55 -14.59 5.98
C ILE A 301 0.31 -15.35 6.47
N LYS A 302 -0.31 -16.16 5.61
CA LYS A 302 -1.49 -16.96 5.98
C LYS A 302 -1.16 -17.98 7.07
N ALA A 303 -0.02 -18.66 6.98
CA ALA A 303 0.43 -19.63 7.96
C ALA A 303 0.74 -18.93 9.32
N ASP A 304 1.44 -17.81 9.32
CA ASP A 304 1.73 -17.01 10.51
C ASP A 304 0.44 -16.54 11.21
N ASN A 305 -0.52 -16.03 10.44
CA ASN A 305 -1.82 -15.60 10.98
C ASN A 305 -2.63 -16.77 11.55
N ALA A 306 -2.56 -17.97 10.94
CA ALA A 306 -3.21 -19.17 11.43
C ALA A 306 -2.60 -19.63 12.77
N LEU A 307 -1.26 -19.67 12.86
CA LEU A 307 -0.54 -20.00 14.08
C LEU A 307 -0.87 -19.02 15.22
N LEU A 308 -0.92 -17.70 14.93
CA LEU A 308 -1.31 -16.69 15.91
C LEU A 308 -2.73 -16.92 16.44
N ARG A 309 -3.69 -17.22 15.57
CA ARG A 309 -5.08 -17.52 15.98
C ARG A 309 -5.14 -18.73 16.89
N GLU A 310 -4.45 -19.79 16.55
CA GLU A 310 -4.38 -21.01 17.35
C GLU A 310 -3.77 -20.74 18.74
N LEU A 311 -2.65 -20.00 18.79
CA LEU A 311 -1.99 -19.65 20.04
C LEU A 311 -2.88 -18.76 20.94
N LYS A 312 -3.59 -17.80 20.36
CA LYS A 312 -4.54 -16.94 21.11
C LYS A 312 -5.72 -17.75 21.65
N ALA A 313 -6.30 -18.63 20.85
CA ALA A 313 -7.43 -19.45 21.27
C ALA A 313 -7.06 -20.44 22.39
N SER A 314 -5.85 -21.04 22.31
CA SER A 314 -5.39 -21.98 23.34
C SER A 314 -5.13 -21.29 24.68
N VAL A 315 -4.51 -20.11 24.67
CA VAL A 315 -4.25 -19.34 25.90
C VAL A 315 -5.54 -18.84 26.54
N LYS A 316 -6.49 -18.31 25.75
CA LYS A 316 -7.78 -17.89 26.29
C LYS A 316 -8.52 -19.02 27.01
N LYS A 317 -8.53 -20.22 26.41
CA LYS A 317 -9.12 -21.41 27.07
C LYS A 317 -8.42 -21.77 28.38
N LEU A 318 -7.09 -21.62 28.44
CA LEU A 318 -6.31 -21.91 29.65
C LEU A 318 -6.60 -20.88 30.76
N ILE A 319 -6.62 -19.59 30.44
CA ILE A 319 -6.91 -18.53 31.39
C ILE A 319 -8.34 -18.66 31.94
N ASP A 320 -9.32 -18.97 31.08
CA ASP A 320 -10.71 -19.18 31.48
C ASP A 320 -10.89 -20.47 32.35
N ALA A 321 -9.97 -21.44 32.21
CA ALA A 321 -9.96 -22.71 32.94
C ALA A 321 -9.14 -22.68 34.24
N VAL A 322 -8.35 -21.62 34.51
CA VAL A 322 -7.55 -21.47 35.75
C VAL A 322 -8.51 -21.33 36.94
N LYS A 323 -8.92 -22.47 37.46
CA LYS A 323 -9.52 -22.58 38.78
C LYS A 323 -8.37 -22.75 39.75
N ASN A 324 -8.25 -21.88 40.73
CA ASN A 324 -7.42 -21.78 41.92
C ASN A 324 -6.73 -23.07 42.42
N THR A 325 -5.97 -23.77 41.57
CA THR A 325 -5.20 -24.95 41.93
C THR A 325 -3.78 -24.85 41.37
N VAL A 326 -2.79 -25.29 42.13
CA VAL A 326 -1.38 -25.27 41.73
C VAL A 326 -1.14 -25.93 40.35
N PRO A 327 -1.70 -27.11 40.03
CA PRO A 327 -1.49 -27.72 38.70
C PRO A 327 -2.04 -26.90 37.53
N ALA A 328 -3.24 -26.31 37.69
CA ALA A 328 -3.83 -25.50 36.63
C ALA A 328 -3.07 -24.20 36.39
N LEU A 329 -2.61 -23.55 37.46
CA LEU A 329 -1.78 -22.36 37.39
C LEU A 329 -0.42 -22.65 36.73
N ALA A 330 0.24 -23.75 37.15
CA ALA A 330 1.51 -24.20 36.60
C ALA A 330 1.40 -24.50 35.09
N GLU A 331 0.33 -25.16 34.67
CA GLU A 331 0.06 -25.47 33.27
C GLU A 331 -0.16 -24.19 32.43
N ALA A 332 -0.91 -23.23 32.94
CA ALA A 332 -1.14 -21.93 32.28
C ALA A 332 0.17 -21.15 32.12
N MET A 333 1.01 -21.07 33.18
CA MET A 333 2.28 -20.39 33.15
C MET A 333 3.26 -21.03 32.17
N GLU A 334 3.41 -22.37 32.17
CA GLU A 334 4.34 -23.05 31.23
C GLU A 334 3.81 -23.04 29.79
N SER A 335 2.50 -23.00 29.58
CA SER A 335 1.92 -22.80 28.24
C SER A 335 2.18 -21.41 27.70
N LEU A 336 2.09 -20.34 28.55
CA LEU A 336 2.49 -18.97 28.16
C LEU A 336 3.98 -18.88 27.89
N ARG A 337 4.82 -19.50 28.73
CA ARG A 337 6.25 -19.58 28.48
C ARG A 337 6.59 -20.23 27.13
N ALA A 338 5.95 -21.34 26.79
CA ALA A 338 6.11 -22.03 25.51
C ALA A 338 5.67 -21.14 24.33
N LYS A 339 4.59 -20.37 24.48
CA LYS A 339 4.13 -19.37 23.51
C LYS A 339 5.18 -18.26 23.33
N MET A 340 5.75 -17.74 24.41
CA MET A 340 6.83 -16.74 24.34
C MET A 340 8.06 -17.27 23.60
N ILE A 341 8.43 -18.55 23.78
CA ILE A 341 9.51 -19.20 23.02
C ILE A 341 9.22 -19.18 21.53
N ILE A 342 7.98 -19.45 21.11
CA ILE A 342 7.56 -19.38 19.70
C ILE A 342 7.74 -17.96 19.16
N PHE A 343 7.32 -16.94 19.91
CA PHE A 343 7.47 -15.54 19.48
C PHE A 343 8.93 -15.11 19.41
N CYS A 344 9.76 -15.46 20.38
CA CYS A 344 11.20 -15.17 20.34
C CYS A 344 11.88 -15.87 19.16
N TYR A 345 11.50 -17.11 18.84
CA TYR A 345 11.97 -17.80 17.64
C TYR A 345 11.61 -17.04 16.36
N GLN A 346 10.34 -16.64 16.23
CA GLN A 346 9.85 -15.90 15.06
C GLN A 346 10.55 -14.56 14.91
N LEU A 347 10.72 -13.81 16.00
CA LEU A 347 11.47 -12.55 15.99
C LEU A 347 12.92 -12.75 15.57
N GLY A 348 13.59 -13.76 16.10
CA GLY A 348 14.97 -14.11 15.72
C GLY A 348 15.09 -14.46 14.23
N HIS A 349 14.15 -15.24 13.71
CA HIS A 349 14.08 -15.63 12.29
C HIS A 349 13.85 -14.41 11.38
N ILE A 350 12.90 -13.53 11.73
CA ILE A 350 12.59 -12.29 11.00
C ILE A 350 13.81 -11.36 10.98
N ARG A 351 14.45 -11.12 12.13
CA ARG A 351 15.63 -10.25 12.25
C ARG A 351 16.79 -10.73 11.38
N LYS A 352 17.05 -12.05 11.34
CA LYS A 352 18.05 -12.63 10.45
C LYS A 352 17.74 -12.39 8.97
N GLY A 353 16.47 -12.59 8.57
CA GLY A 353 16.01 -12.32 7.21
C GLY A 353 16.14 -10.84 6.84
N LYS A 354 15.70 -9.93 7.71
CA LYS A 354 15.83 -8.47 7.51
C LYS A 354 17.29 -8.07 7.28
N ASN A 355 18.19 -8.48 8.18
CA ASN A 355 19.59 -8.10 8.09
C ASN A 355 20.25 -8.56 6.78
N SER A 356 19.90 -9.75 6.30
CA SER A 356 20.43 -10.26 5.02
C SER A 356 19.91 -9.45 3.83
N MET A 357 18.61 -9.15 3.79
CA MET A 357 17.98 -8.40 2.70
C MET A 357 18.42 -6.93 2.72
N SER A 358 18.45 -6.28 3.89
CA SER A 358 18.90 -4.88 4.03
C SER A 358 20.32 -4.73 3.50
N LYS A 359 21.23 -5.59 3.92
CA LYS A 359 22.62 -5.54 3.46
C LYS A 359 22.74 -5.62 1.93
N TYR A 360 21.91 -6.44 1.28
CA TYR A 360 21.91 -6.53 -0.19
C TYR A 360 21.37 -5.23 -0.82
N VAL A 361 20.25 -4.71 -0.33
CA VAL A 361 19.63 -3.46 -0.81
C VAL A 361 20.59 -2.30 -0.63
N ASP A 362 21.15 -2.12 0.57
CA ASP A 362 22.09 -1.05 0.90
C ASP A 362 23.36 -1.07 0.02
N THR A 363 23.76 -2.25 -0.44
CA THR A 363 24.91 -2.39 -1.35
C THR A 363 24.52 -2.08 -2.80
N ALA A 364 23.34 -2.53 -3.23
CA ALA A 364 22.93 -2.42 -4.64
C ALA A 364 22.38 -1.02 -4.99
N ASP A 365 21.70 -0.35 -4.06
CA ASP A 365 21.04 0.93 -4.32
C ASP A 365 21.97 2.04 -4.81
N PRO A 366 23.07 2.37 -4.15
CA PRO A 366 23.95 3.45 -4.60
C PRO A 366 24.56 3.13 -5.97
N ILE A 367 24.80 1.84 -6.28
CA ILE A 367 25.33 1.43 -7.59
C ILE A 367 24.26 1.62 -8.68
N LEU A 368 22.99 1.28 -8.39
CA LEU A 368 21.89 1.45 -9.31
C LEU A 368 21.54 2.93 -9.56
N GLU A 369 21.59 3.77 -8.53
CA GLU A 369 21.40 5.21 -8.65
C GLU A 369 22.49 5.82 -9.53
N ARG A 370 23.76 5.56 -9.24
CA ARG A 370 24.87 6.05 -10.05
C ARG A 370 24.82 5.55 -11.50
N TYR A 371 24.40 4.31 -11.70
CA TYR A 371 24.18 3.74 -13.03
C TYR A 371 23.12 4.52 -13.84
N ASP A 372 22.02 4.94 -13.21
CA ASP A 372 20.98 5.73 -13.88
C ASP A 372 21.44 7.14 -14.21
N GLU A 373 22.17 7.79 -13.29
CA GLU A 373 22.79 9.09 -13.52
C GLU A 373 23.74 9.03 -14.73
N LEU A 374 24.66 8.06 -14.73
CA LEU A 374 25.59 7.85 -15.84
C LEU A 374 24.88 7.62 -17.18
N LYS A 375 23.81 6.87 -17.17
CA LYS A 375 23.01 6.62 -18.38
C LYS A 375 22.40 7.90 -18.92
N GLN A 376 21.95 8.78 -18.03
CA GLN A 376 21.41 10.09 -18.40
C GLN A 376 22.53 11.02 -18.90
N GLU A 377 23.67 11.09 -18.20
CA GLU A 377 24.83 11.89 -18.59
C GLU A 377 25.36 11.48 -19.96
N ILE A 378 25.52 10.17 -20.22
CA ILE A 378 25.95 9.64 -21.52
C ILE A 378 24.96 10.04 -22.63
N LYS A 379 23.66 10.00 -22.37
CA LYS A 379 22.63 10.38 -23.32
C LYS A 379 22.70 11.87 -23.66
N GLU A 380 22.86 12.72 -22.65
CA GLU A 380 22.94 14.17 -22.80
C GLU A 380 24.21 14.57 -23.57
N LYS A 381 25.38 14.09 -23.14
CA LYS A 381 26.65 14.36 -23.81
C LYS A 381 26.70 13.80 -25.26
N SER A 382 26.11 12.63 -25.49
CA SER A 382 25.98 12.06 -26.84
C SER A 382 25.08 12.93 -27.73
N SER A 383 24.00 13.50 -27.20
CA SER A 383 23.13 14.43 -27.92
C SER A 383 23.85 15.74 -28.24
N GLN A 384 24.60 16.30 -27.28
CA GLN A 384 25.42 17.48 -27.48
C GLN A 384 26.51 17.24 -28.56
N GLN A 385 27.23 16.12 -28.49
CA GLN A 385 28.22 15.76 -29.48
C GLN A 385 27.62 15.67 -30.89
N LYS A 386 26.43 15.05 -31.01
CA LYS A 386 25.70 14.94 -32.27
C LYS A 386 25.33 16.30 -32.85
N SER A 387 24.87 17.24 -31.99
CA SER A 387 24.55 18.62 -32.37
C SER A 387 25.80 19.38 -32.89
N LEU A 388 26.91 19.30 -32.14
CA LEU A 388 28.17 19.92 -32.56
C LEU A 388 28.75 19.35 -33.86
N ARG A 389 28.62 18.04 -34.08
CA ARG A 389 28.98 17.41 -35.35
C ARG A 389 28.14 17.91 -36.52
N SER A 390 26.82 18.13 -36.30
CA SER A 390 25.94 18.74 -37.29
C SER A 390 26.36 20.19 -37.56
N GLU A 391 26.55 20.99 -36.53
CA GLU A 391 27.00 22.39 -36.65
C GLU A 391 28.34 22.50 -37.38
N LYS A 392 29.28 21.60 -37.07
CA LYS A 392 30.57 21.52 -37.78
C LYS A 392 30.40 21.22 -39.26
N LYS A 393 29.48 20.32 -39.62
CA LYS A 393 29.19 19.97 -41.02
C LYS A 393 28.57 21.14 -41.78
N ASP A 394 27.72 21.94 -41.11
CA ASP A 394 27.05 23.09 -41.70
C ASP A 394 27.91 24.36 -41.71
N THR A 395 29.06 24.36 -41.02
CA THR A 395 30.00 25.47 -40.97
C THR A 395 30.92 25.44 -42.19
N SER A 396 31.02 26.58 -42.91
CA SER A 396 31.88 26.70 -44.07
C SER A 396 33.33 26.34 -43.76
N VAL A 397 33.99 25.57 -44.67
CA VAL A 397 35.40 25.19 -44.58
C VAL A 397 36.38 26.36 -44.50
N PHE A 398 35.97 27.55 -44.99
CA PHE A 398 36.75 28.79 -44.89
C PHE A 398 36.72 29.42 -43.51
N ASN A 399 35.81 29.05 -42.60
CA ASN A 399 35.80 29.50 -41.24
C ASN A 399 36.65 28.63 -40.33
N VAL A 400 37.98 28.67 -40.56
CA VAL A 400 38.96 27.79 -39.91
C VAL A 400 38.95 27.90 -38.40
N LYS A 401 38.74 29.09 -37.84
CA LYS A 401 38.69 29.32 -36.37
C LYS A 401 37.52 28.57 -35.72
N LYS A 402 36.33 28.71 -36.30
CA LYS A 402 35.13 28.03 -35.79
C LYS A 402 35.20 26.50 -35.98
N GLN A 403 35.76 26.05 -37.09
CA GLN A 403 36.00 24.63 -37.36
C GLN A 403 36.97 24.00 -36.34
N LEU A 404 38.03 24.73 -35.94
CA LEU A 404 38.99 24.27 -34.94
C LEU A 404 38.34 24.20 -33.55
N GLU A 405 37.59 25.24 -33.15
CA GLU A 405 36.86 25.30 -31.86
C GLU A 405 35.84 24.17 -31.74
N LEU A 406 35.02 23.92 -32.75
CA LEU A 406 34.06 22.81 -32.78
C LEU A 406 34.78 21.45 -32.73
N SER A 407 35.94 21.33 -33.39
CA SER A 407 36.73 20.10 -33.33
C SER A 407 37.25 19.81 -31.92
N GLN A 408 37.81 20.81 -31.25
CA GLN A 408 38.30 20.69 -29.87
C GLN A 408 37.18 20.26 -28.93
N ARG A 409 36.01 20.90 -29.00
CA ARG A 409 34.87 20.60 -28.16
C ARG A 409 34.27 19.20 -28.42
N ILE A 410 34.30 18.73 -29.69
CA ILE A 410 33.90 17.36 -30.03
C ILE A 410 34.91 16.34 -29.48
N THR A 411 36.21 16.66 -29.47
CA THR A 411 37.25 15.79 -28.89
C THR A 411 37.07 15.67 -27.38
N GLU A 412 36.91 16.80 -26.66
CA GLU A 412 36.65 16.84 -25.22
C GLU A 412 35.42 16.00 -24.84
N LEU A 413 34.29 16.17 -25.57
CA LEU A 413 33.12 15.36 -25.36
C LEU A 413 33.30 13.87 -25.68
N THR A 414 34.23 13.54 -26.57
CA THR A 414 34.53 12.14 -26.90
C THR A 414 35.30 11.48 -25.77
N GLU A 415 36.28 12.16 -25.19
CA GLU A 415 37.05 11.72 -24.02
C GLU A 415 36.14 11.53 -22.82
N ASP A 416 35.29 12.54 -22.52
CA ASP A 416 34.27 12.45 -21.44
C ASP A 416 33.34 11.24 -21.64
N LEU A 417 32.88 11.00 -22.87
CA LEU A 417 31.99 9.86 -23.16
C LEU A 417 32.67 8.51 -22.97
N GLU A 418 33.98 8.42 -23.28
CA GLU A 418 34.77 7.20 -23.07
C GLU A 418 34.95 6.93 -21.57
N GLU A 419 35.23 7.96 -20.79
CA GLU A 419 35.32 7.87 -19.31
C GLU A 419 34.00 7.40 -18.67
N LEU A 420 32.90 8.06 -19.02
CA LEU A 420 31.57 7.68 -18.50
C LEU A 420 31.15 6.26 -18.90
N ARG A 421 31.49 5.82 -20.10
CA ARG A 421 31.24 4.43 -20.56
C ARG A 421 32.08 3.42 -19.82
N SER A 422 33.33 3.77 -19.50
CA SER A 422 34.22 2.94 -18.69
C SER A 422 33.66 2.79 -17.27
N GLU A 423 33.26 3.90 -16.65
CA GLU A 423 32.61 3.89 -15.33
C GLU A 423 31.32 3.03 -15.35
N ARG A 424 30.49 3.19 -16.38
CA ARG A 424 29.28 2.35 -16.54
C ARG A 424 29.63 0.85 -16.60
N THR A 425 30.70 0.49 -17.30
CA THR A 425 31.15 -0.91 -17.39
C THR A 425 31.61 -1.44 -16.03
N MET A 426 32.28 -0.62 -15.22
CA MET A 426 32.66 -1.00 -13.85
C MET A 426 31.42 -1.24 -12.96
N LEU A 427 30.39 -0.38 -13.05
CA LEU A 427 29.16 -0.57 -12.30
C LEU A 427 28.39 -1.82 -12.74
N LEU A 428 28.37 -2.14 -14.05
CA LEU A 428 27.80 -3.39 -14.55
C LEU A 428 28.50 -4.61 -13.95
N ASN A 429 29.83 -4.59 -13.86
CA ASN A 429 30.60 -5.67 -13.24
C ASN A 429 30.31 -5.79 -11.74
N GLN A 430 30.18 -4.68 -11.01
CA GLN A 430 29.81 -4.68 -9.60
C GLN A 430 28.41 -5.29 -9.35
N LEU A 431 27.48 -5.08 -10.27
CA LEU A 431 26.15 -5.66 -10.24
C LEU A 431 26.11 -7.10 -10.78
N ASN A 432 27.21 -7.66 -11.25
CA ASN A 432 27.28 -8.92 -11.99
C ASN A 432 26.31 -8.95 -13.20
N CYS A 433 26.16 -7.83 -13.90
CA CYS A 433 25.29 -7.68 -15.06
C CYS A 433 26.10 -7.56 -16.36
N ALA A 434 25.66 -8.25 -17.39
CA ALA A 434 26.28 -8.14 -18.72
C ALA A 434 25.69 -6.97 -19.54
N ASP A 435 24.43 -6.60 -19.31
CA ASP A 435 23.72 -5.59 -20.11
C ASP A 435 22.62 -4.86 -19.31
N ASP A 436 21.99 -3.86 -19.95
CA ASP A 436 20.87 -3.07 -19.41
C ASP A 436 19.63 -3.91 -19.07
N LYS A 437 19.46 -5.09 -19.68
CA LYS A 437 18.30 -5.96 -19.40
C LYS A 437 18.49 -6.67 -18.06
N GLU A 438 19.74 -7.04 -17.77
CA GLU A 438 20.08 -7.65 -16.48
C GLU A 438 20.00 -6.63 -15.34
N VAL A 439 20.44 -5.39 -15.56
CA VAL A 439 20.25 -4.30 -14.59
C VAL A 439 18.77 -4.09 -14.27
N LYS A 440 17.87 -4.20 -15.25
CA LYS A 440 16.42 -4.14 -14.99
C LYS A 440 15.94 -5.27 -14.09
N LYS A 441 16.49 -6.48 -14.24
CA LYS A 441 16.16 -7.61 -13.34
C LYS A 441 16.64 -7.34 -11.92
N VAL A 442 17.87 -6.83 -11.77
CA VAL A 442 18.41 -6.43 -10.46
C VAL A 442 17.55 -5.36 -9.80
N LYS A 443 17.15 -4.31 -10.54
CA LYS A 443 16.23 -3.28 -10.03
C LYS A 443 14.90 -3.86 -9.55
N THR A 444 14.32 -4.78 -10.33
CA THR A 444 13.08 -5.46 -9.93
C THR A 444 13.30 -6.30 -8.66
N SER A 445 14.43 -7.00 -8.57
CA SER A 445 14.78 -7.78 -7.38
C SER A 445 14.95 -6.89 -6.14
N VAL A 446 15.67 -5.78 -6.26
CA VAL A 446 15.85 -4.79 -5.18
C VAL A 446 14.50 -4.19 -4.75
N SER A 447 13.64 -3.83 -5.70
CA SER A 447 12.28 -3.35 -5.39
C SER A 447 11.46 -4.39 -4.63
N ASN A 448 11.48 -5.65 -5.07
CA ASN A 448 10.80 -6.74 -4.38
C ASN A 448 11.35 -6.99 -2.98
N MET A 449 12.68 -6.85 -2.79
CA MET A 449 13.30 -6.95 -1.48
C MET A 449 12.91 -5.82 -0.54
N ARG A 450 12.78 -4.58 -1.04
CA ARG A 450 12.26 -3.45 -0.24
C ARG A 450 10.83 -3.69 0.22
N ASP A 451 9.96 -4.19 -0.66
CA ASP A 451 8.59 -4.56 -0.29
C ASP A 451 8.58 -5.68 0.76
N SER A 452 9.49 -6.66 0.62
CA SER A 452 9.65 -7.74 1.60
C SER A 452 10.17 -7.22 2.94
N LEU A 453 11.14 -6.30 2.95
CA LEU A 453 11.66 -5.65 4.18
C LEU A 453 10.55 -4.93 4.93
N LYS A 454 9.74 -4.12 4.23
CA LYS A 454 8.61 -3.42 4.82
C LYS A 454 7.59 -4.39 5.44
N ASN A 455 7.35 -5.53 4.78
CA ASN A 455 6.49 -6.57 5.32
C ASN A 455 7.10 -7.23 6.58
N LEU A 456 8.41 -7.54 6.55
CA LEU A 456 9.11 -8.10 7.71
C LEU A 456 9.13 -7.14 8.90
N GLU A 457 9.18 -5.82 8.68
CA GLU A 457 9.03 -4.81 9.73
C GLU A 457 7.66 -4.87 10.40
N GLY A 458 6.60 -4.98 9.59
CA GLY A 458 5.25 -5.18 10.12
C GLY A 458 5.12 -6.47 10.94
N LYS A 459 5.73 -7.57 10.48
CA LYS A 459 5.77 -8.84 11.21
C LYS A 459 6.54 -8.73 12.52
N GLU A 460 7.70 -8.09 12.50
CA GLU A 460 8.50 -7.89 13.70
C GLU A 460 7.72 -7.13 14.78
N ALA A 461 7.06 -6.02 14.39
CA ALA A 461 6.23 -5.24 15.29
C ALA A 461 5.05 -6.06 15.86
N GLN A 462 4.42 -6.88 15.03
CA GLN A 462 3.31 -7.75 15.44
C GLN A 462 3.77 -8.78 16.49
N PHE A 463 4.84 -9.55 16.21
CA PHE A 463 5.30 -10.57 17.15
C PHE A 463 5.91 -9.97 18.42
N ALA A 464 6.50 -8.77 18.34
CA ALA A 464 6.95 -8.04 19.52
C ALA A 464 5.76 -7.64 20.42
N ALA A 465 4.67 -7.16 19.84
CA ALA A 465 3.45 -6.84 20.60
C ALA A 465 2.80 -8.07 21.25
N GLU A 466 2.79 -9.22 20.55
CA GLU A 466 2.26 -10.47 21.10
C GLU A 466 3.16 -11.03 22.22
N LEU A 467 4.48 -10.86 22.11
CA LEU A 467 5.42 -11.22 23.17
C LEU A 467 5.18 -10.35 24.43
N ASP A 468 5.02 -9.03 24.26
CA ASP A 468 4.71 -8.11 25.37
C ASP A 468 3.37 -8.44 26.04
N ALA A 469 2.35 -8.79 25.24
CA ALA A 469 1.07 -9.24 25.77
C ALA A 469 1.21 -10.54 26.58
N ALA A 470 1.96 -11.52 26.09
CA ALA A 470 2.21 -12.77 26.81
C ALA A 470 3.02 -12.55 28.12
N GLN A 471 3.95 -11.60 28.14
CA GLN A 471 4.68 -11.20 29.35
C GLN A 471 3.73 -10.62 30.41
N LYS A 472 2.82 -9.73 30.00
CA LYS A 472 1.82 -9.14 30.91
C LYS A 472 0.86 -10.20 31.47
N GLU A 473 0.41 -11.14 30.63
CA GLU A 473 -0.42 -12.27 31.07
C GLU A 473 0.33 -13.16 32.04
N PHE A 474 1.62 -13.44 31.80
CA PHE A 474 2.45 -14.23 32.70
C PHE A 474 2.63 -13.54 34.05
N ALA A 475 2.91 -12.25 34.08
CA ALA A 475 3.02 -11.44 35.30
C ALA A 475 1.70 -11.42 36.09
N ALA A 476 0.55 -11.40 35.43
CA ALA A 476 -0.76 -11.49 36.07
C ALA A 476 -0.96 -12.86 36.75
N LEU A 477 -0.52 -13.96 36.12
CA LEU A 477 -0.54 -15.29 36.75
C LEU A 477 0.46 -15.40 37.92
N GLN A 478 1.62 -14.78 37.84
CA GLN A 478 2.57 -14.67 38.98
C GLN A 478 1.93 -13.94 40.17
N ALA A 479 1.19 -12.87 39.93
CA ALA A 479 0.48 -12.16 40.98
C ALA A 479 -0.61 -13.02 41.66
N GLN A 480 -1.30 -13.90 40.93
CA GLN A 480 -2.23 -14.89 41.49
C GLN A 480 -1.51 -16.01 42.23
N ALA A 481 -0.25 -16.26 41.89
CA ALA A 481 0.57 -17.32 42.51
C ALA A 481 0.94 -17.04 43.98
N THR A 482 0.82 -15.81 44.45
CA THR A 482 1.17 -15.41 45.84
C THR A 482 0.35 -16.15 46.92
N ASP A 483 -0.80 -16.71 46.55
CA ASP A 483 -1.67 -17.46 47.47
C ASP A 483 -1.25 -18.95 47.61
N PHE A 484 -0.27 -19.41 46.84
CA PHE A 484 0.16 -20.82 46.81
C PHE A 484 1.57 -20.99 47.39
N ASP A 485 1.92 -22.24 47.75
CA ASP A 485 3.27 -22.60 48.14
C ASP A 485 4.22 -22.41 46.93
N PRO A 486 5.22 -21.52 47.00
CA PRO A 486 6.09 -21.21 45.87
C PRO A 486 6.96 -22.41 45.48
N ILE A 487 7.32 -23.29 46.46
CA ILE A 487 8.11 -24.50 46.17
C ILE A 487 7.28 -25.51 45.37
N GLU A 488 6.04 -25.77 45.79
CA GLU A 488 5.13 -26.68 45.12
C GLU A 488 4.82 -26.21 43.70
N LEU A 489 4.53 -24.92 43.55
CA LEU A 489 4.25 -24.34 42.24
C LEU A 489 5.47 -24.46 41.30
N TYR A 490 6.66 -24.10 41.80
CA TYR A 490 7.89 -24.19 40.99
C TYR A 490 8.17 -25.64 40.55
N ASP A 491 8.09 -26.60 41.47
CA ASP A 491 8.35 -28.00 41.17
C ASP A 491 7.32 -28.57 40.17
N THR A 492 6.05 -28.16 40.28
CA THR A 492 4.99 -28.54 39.34
C THR A 492 5.25 -27.94 37.97
N ARG A 493 5.66 -26.66 37.87
CA ARG A 493 6.06 -26.01 36.61
C ARG A 493 7.24 -26.74 35.95
N GLN A 494 8.29 -27.07 36.73
CA GLN A 494 9.45 -27.80 36.20
C GLN A 494 9.09 -29.20 35.65
N ALA A 495 8.11 -29.88 36.24
CA ALA A 495 7.64 -31.17 35.76
C ALA A 495 6.87 -31.07 34.42
N ILE A 496 6.10 -29.99 34.21
CA ILE A 496 5.30 -29.76 33.00
C ILE A 496 6.15 -29.17 31.86
N ARG A 497 7.15 -28.37 32.15
CA ARG A 497 7.99 -27.62 31.21
C ARG A 497 8.50 -28.42 30.01
N PRO A 498 9.08 -29.62 30.14
CA PRO A 498 9.61 -30.38 29.00
C PRO A 498 8.56 -30.71 27.95
N GLU A 499 7.35 -31.05 28.36
CA GLU A 499 6.23 -31.36 27.45
C GLU A 499 5.82 -30.09 26.66
N LYS A 500 5.62 -28.97 27.33
CA LYS A 500 5.24 -27.71 26.68
C LYS A 500 6.34 -27.18 25.74
N GLU A 501 7.61 -27.38 26.08
CA GLU A 501 8.73 -27.05 25.17
C GLU A 501 8.77 -27.95 23.95
N GLN A 502 8.49 -29.25 24.09
CA GLN A 502 8.39 -30.17 22.94
C GLN A 502 7.25 -29.79 22.01
N ASP A 503 6.10 -29.40 22.55
CA ASP A 503 4.98 -28.90 21.78
C ASP A 503 5.33 -27.63 20.99
N ALA A 504 6.06 -26.70 21.61
CA ALA A 504 6.56 -25.51 20.91
C ALA A 504 7.51 -25.85 19.77
N VAL A 505 8.43 -26.80 20.00
CA VAL A 505 9.36 -27.29 18.95
C VAL A 505 8.59 -27.92 17.80
N ARG A 506 7.62 -28.80 18.10
CA ARG A 506 6.78 -29.46 17.09
C ARG A 506 6.05 -28.44 16.23
N LYS A 507 5.37 -27.45 16.82
CA LYS A 507 4.66 -26.39 16.11
C LYS A 507 5.59 -25.58 15.20
N LEU A 508 6.80 -25.23 15.68
CA LEU A 508 7.79 -24.52 14.88
C LEU A 508 8.34 -25.38 13.74
N GLN A 509 8.56 -26.68 13.94
CA GLN A 509 8.98 -27.60 12.89
C GLN A 509 7.89 -27.78 11.82
N GLU A 510 6.64 -27.92 12.21
CA GLU A 510 5.50 -28.00 11.29
C GLU A 510 5.34 -26.71 10.49
N HIS A 511 5.53 -25.55 11.14
CA HIS A 511 5.37 -24.24 10.51
C HIS A 511 6.52 -23.87 9.56
N TYR A 512 7.75 -24.12 9.96
CA TYR A 512 8.95 -23.72 9.20
C TYR A 512 9.54 -24.84 8.33
N ALA A 513 9.12 -26.07 8.54
CA ALA A 513 9.60 -27.27 7.82
C ALA A 513 11.14 -27.26 7.65
N ASP A 514 11.64 -27.26 6.41
CA ASP A 514 13.07 -27.28 6.11
C ASP A 514 13.82 -25.99 6.53
N LYS A 515 13.07 -24.91 6.85
CA LYS A 515 13.65 -23.63 7.32
C LYS A 515 13.77 -23.58 8.85
N TYR A 516 13.35 -24.62 9.58
CA TYR A 516 13.49 -24.67 11.03
C TYR A 516 14.98 -24.63 11.45
N SER A 517 15.31 -23.75 12.39
CA SER A 517 16.67 -23.60 12.91
C SER A 517 16.73 -23.98 14.38
N HIS A 518 17.47 -25.05 14.70
CA HIS A 518 17.71 -25.45 16.09
C HIS A 518 18.43 -24.34 16.90
N MET A 519 19.40 -23.66 16.30
CA MET A 519 20.10 -22.54 16.95
C MET A 519 19.17 -21.40 17.32
N THR A 520 18.26 -21.00 16.41
CA THR A 520 17.28 -19.97 16.70
C THR A 520 16.31 -20.38 17.81
N MET A 521 15.98 -21.69 17.90
CA MET A 521 15.19 -22.22 19.01
C MET A 521 15.91 -22.13 20.36
N VAL A 522 17.20 -22.45 20.40
CA VAL A 522 18.04 -22.30 21.60
C VAL A 522 18.14 -20.83 22.01
N ASP A 523 18.36 -19.92 21.05
CA ASP A 523 18.38 -18.49 21.30
C ASP A 523 17.03 -18.00 21.85
N GLY A 524 15.89 -18.45 21.29
CA GLY A 524 14.56 -18.10 21.75
C GLY A 524 14.27 -18.57 23.19
N LYS A 525 14.65 -19.80 23.54
CA LYS A 525 14.55 -20.29 24.92
C LYS A 525 15.36 -19.45 25.91
N ARG A 526 16.59 -19.10 25.51
CA ARG A 526 17.49 -18.24 26.32
C ARG A 526 16.89 -16.85 26.52
N GLU A 527 16.33 -16.26 25.48
CA GLU A 527 15.70 -14.95 25.55
C GLU A 527 14.50 -14.96 26.50
N VAL A 528 13.64 -15.98 26.44
CA VAL A 528 12.50 -16.14 27.37
C VAL A 528 12.98 -16.32 28.80
N SER A 529 14.03 -17.12 29.04
CA SER A 529 14.62 -17.31 30.36
C SER A 529 15.14 -16.00 30.96
N LEU A 530 15.72 -15.13 30.15
CA LEU A 530 16.16 -13.79 30.57
C LEU A 530 14.98 -12.86 30.85
N ILE A 531 13.95 -12.87 29.99
CA ILE A 531 12.72 -12.05 30.14
C ILE A 531 12.01 -12.39 31.47
N LEU A 532 11.91 -13.67 31.81
CA LEU A 532 11.21 -14.15 33.01
C LEU A 532 12.10 -14.20 34.25
N ASP A 533 13.36 -13.85 34.15
CA ASP A 533 14.39 -13.95 35.20
C ASP A 533 14.40 -15.31 35.94
N GLU A 534 14.30 -16.40 35.14
CA GLU A 534 14.19 -17.77 35.63
C GLU A 534 15.41 -18.18 36.51
N TYR A 535 16.55 -17.52 36.34
CA TYR A 535 17.73 -17.78 37.12
C TYR A 535 17.57 -17.27 38.57
N ALA A 536 17.06 -16.04 38.73
CA ALA A 536 16.80 -15.50 40.06
C ALA A 536 15.67 -16.28 40.78
N GLU A 537 14.58 -16.60 40.06
CA GLU A 537 13.51 -17.45 40.59
C GLU A 537 14.05 -18.79 41.10
N GLY A 538 14.92 -19.45 40.31
CA GLY A 538 15.54 -20.72 40.67
C GLY A 538 16.42 -20.62 41.93
N GLN A 539 17.18 -19.55 42.10
CA GLN A 539 18.00 -19.32 43.28
C GLN A 539 17.17 -19.09 44.54
N GLU A 540 16.11 -18.27 44.44
CA GLU A 540 15.19 -17.99 45.55
C GLU A 540 14.52 -19.28 46.03
N ILE A 541 14.04 -20.11 45.13
CA ILE A 541 13.43 -21.41 45.49
C ILE A 541 14.45 -22.36 46.13
N GLN A 542 15.67 -22.41 45.63
CA GLN A 542 16.72 -23.22 46.28
C GLN A 542 17.03 -22.75 47.70
N GLN A 543 17.06 -21.46 47.94
CA GLN A 543 17.26 -20.90 49.27
C GLN A 543 16.07 -21.27 50.19
N MET A 544 14.83 -21.13 49.72
CA MET A 544 13.62 -21.51 50.47
C MET A 544 13.63 -23.00 50.82
N LYS A 545 14.00 -23.90 49.90
CA LYS A 545 14.11 -25.34 50.13
C LYS A 545 15.21 -25.65 51.19
N TRP A 546 16.32 -24.94 51.15
CA TRP A 546 17.38 -25.10 52.12
C TRP A 546 16.93 -24.64 53.53
N GLU A 547 16.26 -23.52 53.64
CA GLU A 547 15.71 -23.00 54.92
C GLU A 547 14.66 -23.94 55.47
N GLN A 548 13.74 -24.47 54.63
CA GLN A 548 12.71 -25.44 55.04
C GLN A 548 13.38 -26.73 55.60
N GLN A 549 14.40 -27.26 54.90
CA GLN A 549 15.13 -28.44 55.38
C GLN A 549 15.87 -28.16 56.68
N ARG A 550 16.43 -26.96 56.89
CA ARG A 550 17.10 -26.55 58.09
C ARG A 550 16.12 -26.50 59.27
N ARG A 551 14.92 -25.95 59.11
CA ARG A 551 13.84 -25.92 60.10
C ARG A 551 13.44 -27.34 60.49
N LEU A 552 13.17 -28.20 59.52
CA LEU A 552 12.80 -29.60 59.79
C LEU A 552 13.88 -30.39 60.54
N ARG A 553 15.16 -30.14 60.26
CA ARG A 553 16.29 -30.73 61.05
C ARG A 553 16.32 -30.23 62.49
N GLN A 554 16.08 -28.93 62.71
CA GLN A 554 16.01 -28.36 64.04
C GLN A 554 14.84 -28.91 64.87
N GLU A 555 13.64 -29.01 64.26
CA GLU A 555 12.45 -29.59 64.89
C GLU A 555 12.67 -31.06 65.23
N ARG A 556 13.25 -31.86 64.34
CA ARG A 556 13.62 -33.27 64.60
C ARG A 556 14.61 -33.39 65.77
N SER A 557 15.62 -32.53 65.85
CA SER A 557 16.61 -32.50 66.89
C SER A 557 15.99 -32.10 68.24
N GLN A 558 15.07 -31.13 68.25
CA GLN A 558 14.33 -30.73 69.47
C GLN A 558 13.36 -31.82 69.94
N THR A 559 12.69 -32.52 69.01
CA THR A 559 11.79 -33.64 69.34
C THR A 559 12.56 -34.83 69.92
N GLN A 560 13.78 -35.11 69.36
CA GLN A 560 14.63 -36.17 69.89
C GLN A 560 15.21 -35.81 71.27
N SER A 561 15.54 -34.55 71.53
CA SER A 561 16.02 -34.10 72.83
C SER A 561 14.86 -34.10 73.87
N LYS A 562 13.64 -33.76 73.46
CA LYS A 562 12.45 -33.85 74.30
C LYS A 562 12.14 -35.31 74.68
N LYS A 563 12.16 -36.21 73.70
CA LYS A 563 11.96 -37.64 73.93
C LYS A 563 12.99 -38.25 74.87
N LYS A 564 14.28 -37.89 74.76
CA LYS A 564 15.35 -38.31 75.69
C LYS A 564 15.16 -37.75 77.07
N ARG A 565 14.57 -36.57 77.24
CA ARG A 565 14.27 -35.97 78.50
C ARG A 565 13.09 -36.66 79.22
N ASP A 566 12.01 -36.96 78.48
CA ASP A 566 10.85 -37.68 78.99
C ASP A 566 11.16 -39.16 79.33
N ASP A 567 12.15 -39.77 78.64
CA ASP A 567 12.64 -41.10 78.96
C ASP A 567 13.62 -41.12 80.17
N TRP A 568 14.15 -39.95 80.56
CA TRP A 568 15.00 -39.79 81.75
C TRP A 568 14.14 -39.42 83.01
N GLU A 569 12.97 -38.88 82.82
CA GLU A 569 12.04 -38.49 83.91
C GLU A 569 11.08 -39.64 84.26
N ARG A 570 11.10 -40.76 83.55
CA ARG A 570 10.44 -42.02 83.91
C ARG A 570 11.42 -43.00 84.56
#